data_d597e320478318569baab4df489cde3c
#
_entry.id   d597e320478318569baab4df489cde3c
#
_cell.length_a   1.000
_cell.length_b   1.000
_cell.length_c   1.000
_cell.angle_alpha   90.00
_cell.angle_beta   90.00
_cell.angle_gamma   90.00
#
_symmetry.space_group_name_H-M   'P 1'
#
loop_
_entity.id
_entity.type
_entity.pdbx_description
1 polymer ?
#
loop_
_entity_poly.entity_id
_entity_poly.type
_entity_poly.pdbx_seq_one_letter_code
_entity_poly.pdbx_strand_id
1 'polypeptide(L)'
;KIPYGGLALGLFFIFMRSTIHTGLSTYLPLFFINFCNAEPAFASMLVSCFLLGGVAGTYVGAVLSDRLGARRIILGSVLCSIPAIWLIANVTHPAAVLAAVVLAGFSIIGSFATTTILAQTMLPNNVGMAAGLTIGFSVGMGGFGVTILGFLADNYGLPFVMNLMTVLPVIATLTAFKIPVPPQMQK
;
A
#
# COMPACT_ATOMS: atom_id res chain seq x y z
N LYS A 1 1.01 -5.21 29.32
CA LYS A 1 0.90 -3.77 28.98
C LYS A 1 0.90 -3.64 27.47
N ILE A 2 -0.16 -3.06 26.88
CA ILE A 2 -0.25 -2.80 25.46
C ILE A 2 0.86 -1.77 25.11
N PRO A 3 1.76 -2.06 24.15
CA PRO A 3 2.77 -1.09 23.75
C PRO A 3 2.12 -0.01 22.87
N TYR A 4 1.53 1.01 23.49
CA TYR A 4 0.81 2.07 22.79
C TYR A 4 1.64 2.73 21.67
N GLY A 5 2.95 2.88 21.86
CA GLY A 5 3.85 3.39 20.83
C GLY A 5 3.95 2.48 19.60
N GLY A 6 3.98 1.17 19.81
CA GLY A 6 3.99 0.20 18.71
C GLY A 6 2.67 0.16 17.95
N LEU A 7 1.54 0.28 18.66
CA LEU A 7 0.22 0.35 18.05
C LEU A 7 0.06 1.64 17.21
N ALA A 8 0.47 2.79 17.72
CA ALA A 8 0.43 4.05 16.99
C ALA A 8 1.28 4.02 15.71
N LEU A 9 2.49 3.44 15.77
CA LEU A 9 3.35 3.25 14.60
C LEU A 9 2.71 2.29 13.59
N GLY A 10 2.06 1.22 14.05
CA GLY A 10 1.32 0.30 13.21
C GLY A 10 0.14 0.97 12.49
N LEU A 11 -0.65 1.77 13.21
CA LEU A 11 -1.77 2.53 12.63
C LEU A 11 -1.28 3.58 11.62
N PHE A 12 -0.19 4.28 11.90
CA PHE A 12 0.39 5.22 10.96
C PHE A 12 0.91 4.53 9.69
N PHE A 13 1.54 3.37 9.83
CA PHE A 13 1.93 2.54 8.69
C PHE A 13 0.71 2.12 7.85
N ILE A 14 -0.36 1.67 8.51
CA ILE A 14 -1.62 1.30 7.85
C ILE A 14 -2.20 2.52 7.10
N PHE A 15 -2.18 3.70 7.71
CA PHE A 15 -2.62 4.94 7.08
C PHE A 15 -1.84 5.23 5.79
N MET A 16 -0.51 5.24 5.84
CA MET A 16 0.34 5.50 4.67
C MET A 16 0.08 4.48 3.55
N ARG A 17 0.09 3.20 3.89
CA ARG A 17 -0.16 2.11 2.94
C ARG A 17 -1.55 2.19 2.31
N SER A 18 -2.56 2.48 3.12
CA SER A 18 -3.96 2.57 2.65
C SER A 18 -4.16 3.79 1.74
N THR A 19 -3.52 4.91 2.06
CA THR A 19 -3.51 6.10 1.20
C THR A 19 -2.87 5.79 -0.16
N ILE A 20 -1.77 5.04 -0.20
CA ILE A 20 -1.13 4.63 -1.45
C ILE A 20 -2.05 3.70 -2.25
N HIS A 21 -2.65 2.69 -1.61
CA HIS A 21 -3.56 1.74 -2.26
C HIS A 21 -4.77 2.44 -2.89
N THR A 22 -5.50 3.22 -2.07
CA THR A 22 -6.71 3.93 -2.53
C THR A 22 -6.34 5.06 -3.50
N GLY A 23 -5.22 5.75 -3.25
CA GLY A 23 -4.70 6.78 -4.13
C GLY A 23 -4.36 6.25 -5.53
N LEU A 24 -3.62 5.14 -5.63
CA LEU A 24 -3.34 4.52 -6.92
C LEU A 24 -4.63 4.04 -7.60
N SER A 25 -5.53 3.40 -6.89
CA SER A 25 -6.80 2.95 -7.47
C SER A 25 -7.62 4.10 -8.05
N THR A 26 -7.54 5.29 -7.45
CA THR A 26 -8.30 6.48 -7.87
C THR A 26 -7.56 7.31 -8.91
N TYR A 27 -6.29 7.63 -8.67
CA TYR A 27 -5.55 8.59 -9.50
C TYR A 27 -4.82 7.95 -10.68
N LEU A 28 -4.56 6.64 -10.66
CA LEU A 28 -3.95 5.94 -11.79
C LEU A 28 -4.73 6.12 -13.10
N PRO A 29 -6.05 5.80 -13.16
CA PRO A 29 -6.81 5.99 -14.39
C PRO A 29 -6.93 7.46 -14.77
N LEU A 30 -7.13 8.37 -13.81
CA LEU A 30 -7.21 9.81 -14.05
C LEU A 30 -5.93 10.37 -14.63
N PHE A 31 -4.77 9.93 -14.14
CA PHE A 31 -3.47 10.36 -14.63
C PHE A 31 -3.25 9.91 -16.08
N PHE A 32 -3.53 8.65 -16.39
CA PHE A 32 -3.32 8.14 -17.75
C PHE A 32 -4.29 8.72 -18.75
N ILE A 33 -5.56 8.95 -18.39
CA ILE A 33 -6.54 9.56 -19.29
C ILE A 33 -6.22 11.05 -19.50
N ASN A 34 -6.06 11.83 -18.44
CA ASN A 34 -6.02 13.29 -18.52
C ASN A 34 -4.62 13.84 -18.83
N PHE A 35 -3.57 13.13 -18.45
CA PHE A 35 -2.20 13.60 -18.64
C PHE A 35 -1.45 12.86 -19.75
N CYS A 36 -1.59 11.54 -19.82
CA CYS A 36 -0.94 10.74 -20.86
C CYS A 36 -1.79 10.58 -22.12
N ASN A 37 -3.02 11.12 -22.16
CA ASN A 37 -3.98 10.97 -23.25
C ASN A 37 -4.21 9.50 -23.65
N ALA A 38 -4.19 8.61 -22.68
CA ALA A 38 -4.41 7.19 -22.89
C ALA A 38 -5.89 6.89 -23.12
N GLU A 39 -6.16 5.84 -23.88
CA GLU A 39 -7.52 5.35 -24.07
C GLU A 39 -8.13 4.91 -22.74
N PRO A 40 -9.42 5.23 -22.45
CA PRO A 40 -10.09 4.83 -21.22
C PRO A 40 -10.07 3.32 -20.96
N ALA A 41 -10.09 2.52 -22.03
CA ALA A 41 -9.97 1.06 -21.93
C ALA A 41 -8.62 0.63 -21.35
N PHE A 42 -7.52 1.26 -21.78
CA PHE A 42 -6.18 0.99 -21.24
C PHE A 42 -6.07 1.42 -19.77
N ALA A 43 -6.59 2.60 -19.43
CA ALA A 43 -6.59 3.08 -18.06
C ALA A 43 -7.35 2.14 -17.09
N SER A 44 -8.51 1.63 -17.52
CA SER A 44 -9.31 0.66 -16.77
C SER A 44 -8.59 -0.69 -16.64
N MET A 45 -7.88 -1.12 -17.69
CA MET A 45 -7.06 -2.33 -17.66
C MET A 45 -5.93 -2.20 -16.63
N LEU A 46 -5.30 -1.03 -16.50
CA LEU A 46 -4.26 -0.79 -15.49
C LEU A 46 -4.78 -1.00 -14.07
N VAL A 47 -5.97 -0.48 -13.74
CA VAL A 47 -6.60 -0.70 -12.43
C VAL A 47 -6.89 -2.18 -12.19
N SER A 48 -7.41 -2.87 -13.20
CA SER A 48 -7.67 -4.32 -13.12
C SER A 48 -6.38 -5.10 -12.87
N CYS A 49 -5.31 -4.77 -13.58
CA CYS A 49 -4.00 -5.39 -13.38
C CYS A 49 -3.40 -5.08 -11.99
N PHE A 50 -3.61 -3.87 -11.48
CA PHE A 50 -3.23 -3.49 -10.11
C PHE A 50 -3.91 -4.38 -9.08
N LEU A 51 -5.23 -4.56 -9.20
CA LEU A 51 -6.00 -5.39 -8.27
C LEU A 51 -5.67 -6.87 -8.38
N LEU A 52 -5.49 -7.39 -9.61
CA LEU A 52 -5.08 -8.78 -9.85
C LEU A 52 -3.67 -9.04 -9.29
N GLY A 53 -2.73 -8.12 -9.51
CA GLY A 53 -1.43 -8.15 -8.87
C GLY A 53 -1.56 -8.22 -7.35
N GLY A 54 -2.50 -7.46 -6.79
CA GLY A 54 -2.81 -7.44 -5.37
C GLY A 54 -3.33 -8.78 -4.84
N VAL A 55 -4.21 -9.45 -5.57
CA VAL A 55 -4.70 -10.79 -5.20
C VAL A 55 -3.54 -11.78 -5.13
N ALA A 56 -2.70 -11.82 -6.17
CA ALA A 56 -1.51 -12.66 -6.20
C ALA A 56 -0.55 -12.32 -5.04
N GLY A 57 -0.32 -11.02 -4.80
CA GLY A 57 0.52 -10.52 -3.72
C GLY A 57 0.02 -10.92 -2.34
N THR A 58 -1.30 -10.87 -2.11
CA THR A 58 -1.90 -11.28 -0.84
C THR A 58 -1.67 -12.76 -0.56
N TYR A 59 -1.88 -13.62 -1.56
CA TYR A 59 -1.63 -15.05 -1.42
C TYR A 59 -0.15 -15.36 -1.16
N VAL A 60 0.74 -14.85 -2.00
CA VAL A 60 2.19 -15.05 -1.86
C VAL A 60 2.72 -14.41 -0.58
N GLY A 61 2.27 -13.21 -0.25
CA GLY A 61 2.66 -12.49 0.97
C GLY A 61 2.27 -13.24 2.24
N ALA A 62 1.08 -13.85 2.29
CA ALA A 62 0.66 -14.70 3.41
C ALA A 62 1.59 -15.91 3.58
N VAL A 63 1.80 -16.69 2.52
CA VAL A 63 2.67 -17.88 2.53
C VAL A 63 4.12 -17.53 2.89
N LEU A 64 4.64 -16.43 2.34
CA LEU A 64 5.99 -15.97 2.60
C LEU A 64 6.14 -15.43 4.03
N SER A 65 5.09 -14.81 4.59
CA SER A 65 5.08 -14.32 5.95
C SER A 65 5.28 -15.43 6.98
N ASP A 66 4.70 -16.61 6.72
CA ASP A 66 4.85 -17.77 7.58
C ASP A 66 6.28 -18.34 7.54
N ARG A 67 6.98 -18.21 6.40
CA ARG A 67 8.34 -18.74 6.20
C ARG A 67 9.43 -17.76 6.60
N LEU A 68 9.31 -16.49 6.21
CA LEU A 68 10.37 -15.48 6.34
C LEU A 68 10.14 -14.51 7.52
N GLY A 69 8.96 -14.57 8.11
CA GLY A 69 8.53 -13.68 9.18
C GLY A 69 7.86 -12.39 8.65
N ALA A 70 6.86 -11.93 9.40
CA ALA A 70 6.01 -10.80 9.03
C ALA A 70 6.79 -9.51 8.76
N ARG A 71 7.82 -9.22 9.56
CA ARG A 71 8.63 -8.00 9.42
C ARG A 71 9.34 -7.90 8.08
N ARG A 72 9.95 -9.00 7.63
CA ARG A 72 10.68 -9.04 6.36
C ARG A 72 9.75 -8.84 5.17
N ILE A 73 8.56 -9.42 5.25
CA ILE A 73 7.55 -9.28 4.19
C ILE A 73 7.00 -7.86 4.14
N ILE A 74 6.66 -7.26 5.29
CA ILE A 74 6.19 -5.86 5.34
C ILE A 74 7.26 -4.92 4.77
N LEU A 75 8.50 -5.04 5.20
CA LEU A 75 9.60 -4.20 4.72
C LEU A 75 9.88 -4.43 3.23
N GLY A 76 9.99 -5.68 2.81
CA GLY A 76 10.24 -6.04 1.41
C GLY A 76 9.17 -5.56 0.47
N SER A 77 7.89 -5.70 0.84
CA SER A 77 6.76 -5.25 0.03
C SER A 77 6.76 -3.73 -0.14
N VAL A 78 6.97 -2.96 0.94
CA VAL A 78 6.98 -1.50 0.85
C VAL A 78 8.22 -1.02 0.06
N LEU A 79 9.39 -1.64 0.24
CA LEU A 79 10.58 -1.31 -0.55
C LEU A 79 10.38 -1.59 -2.04
N CYS A 80 9.76 -2.72 -2.40
CA CYS A 80 9.43 -3.04 -3.79
C CYS A 80 8.42 -2.07 -4.42
N SER A 81 7.54 -1.48 -3.61
CA SER A 81 6.55 -0.52 -4.12
C SER A 81 7.16 0.82 -4.54
N ILE A 82 8.32 1.22 -3.96
CA ILE A 82 8.99 2.49 -4.29
C ILE A 82 9.35 2.57 -5.78
N PRO A 83 10.17 1.66 -6.33
CA PRO A 83 10.52 1.71 -7.75
C PRO A 83 9.31 1.48 -8.66
N ALA A 84 8.34 0.67 -8.23
CA ALA A 84 7.14 0.42 -9.00
C ALA A 84 6.30 1.71 -9.18
N ILE A 85 6.04 2.45 -8.10
CA ILE A 85 5.27 3.70 -8.17
C ILE A 85 6.06 4.79 -8.92
N TRP A 86 7.37 4.85 -8.72
CA TRP A 86 8.22 5.77 -9.45
C TRP A 86 8.18 5.53 -10.97
N LEU A 87 8.23 4.27 -11.41
CA LEU A 87 8.07 3.89 -12.81
C LEU A 87 6.71 4.31 -13.37
N ILE A 88 5.62 4.10 -12.62
CA ILE A 88 4.27 4.50 -13.02
C ILE A 88 4.18 6.02 -13.25
N ALA A 89 4.84 6.81 -12.41
CA ALA A 89 4.78 8.28 -12.48
C ALA A 89 5.66 8.87 -13.59
N ASN A 90 6.74 8.18 -14.00
CA ASN A 90 7.80 8.78 -14.85
C ASN A 90 8.02 8.06 -16.19
N VAL A 91 7.45 6.88 -16.40
CA VAL A 91 7.63 6.09 -17.62
C VAL A 91 6.32 6.01 -18.39
N THR A 92 6.37 6.26 -19.69
CA THR A 92 5.19 6.24 -20.56
C THR A 92 5.09 4.98 -21.43
N HIS A 93 6.12 4.12 -21.44
CA HIS A 93 6.10 2.89 -22.23
C HIS A 93 5.06 1.90 -21.70
N PRO A 94 4.04 1.51 -22.49
CA PRO A 94 2.88 0.76 -21.98
C PRO A 94 3.23 -0.56 -21.25
N ALA A 95 4.16 -1.32 -21.81
CA ALA A 95 4.57 -2.59 -21.20
C ALA A 95 5.29 -2.39 -19.86
N ALA A 96 6.12 -1.35 -19.73
CA ALA A 96 6.82 -1.03 -18.48
C ALA A 96 5.84 -0.53 -17.41
N VAL A 97 4.88 0.29 -17.80
CA VAL A 97 3.79 0.75 -16.90
C VAL A 97 2.96 -0.43 -16.41
N LEU A 98 2.57 -1.32 -17.30
CA LEU A 98 1.78 -2.51 -16.94
C LEU A 98 2.52 -3.38 -15.91
N ALA A 99 3.79 -3.66 -16.15
CA ALA A 99 4.63 -4.43 -15.22
C ALA A 99 4.78 -3.71 -13.88
N ALA A 100 4.99 -2.40 -13.88
CA ALA A 100 5.10 -1.59 -12.68
C ALA A 100 3.80 -1.55 -11.88
N VAL A 101 2.65 -1.46 -12.54
CA VAL A 101 1.32 -1.47 -11.92
C VAL A 101 1.02 -2.81 -11.26
N VAL A 102 1.32 -3.93 -11.94
CA VAL A 102 1.18 -5.28 -11.35
C VAL A 102 2.09 -5.43 -10.13
N LEU A 103 3.35 -4.98 -10.23
CA LEU A 103 4.31 -5.04 -9.13
C LEU A 103 3.88 -4.15 -7.95
N ALA A 104 3.35 -2.96 -8.21
CA ALA A 104 2.81 -2.08 -7.17
C ALA A 104 1.62 -2.73 -6.46
N GLY A 105 0.67 -3.29 -7.21
CA GLY A 105 -0.46 -4.03 -6.64
C GLY A 105 0.00 -5.22 -5.79
N PHE A 106 0.86 -6.05 -6.33
CA PHE A 106 1.46 -7.19 -5.65
C PHE A 106 2.12 -6.79 -4.32
N SER A 107 2.90 -5.73 -4.34
CA SER A 107 3.65 -5.27 -3.17
C SER A 107 2.75 -4.62 -2.11
N ILE A 108 1.89 -3.66 -2.50
CA ILE A 108 1.11 -2.86 -1.56
C ILE A 108 -0.02 -3.69 -0.93
N ILE A 109 -0.77 -4.42 -1.76
CA ILE A 109 -1.90 -5.22 -1.29
C ILE A 109 -1.39 -6.49 -0.59
N GLY A 110 -0.29 -7.08 -1.06
CA GLY A 110 0.32 -8.27 -0.48
C GLY A 110 0.72 -8.13 1.00
N SER A 111 1.07 -6.93 1.44
CA SER A 111 1.37 -6.67 2.86
C SER A 111 0.13 -6.56 3.75
N PHE A 112 -1.10 -6.53 3.19
CA PHE A 112 -2.32 -6.33 3.96
C PHE A 112 -2.61 -7.46 4.94
N ALA A 113 -2.57 -8.71 4.45
CA ALA A 113 -2.81 -9.89 5.27
C ALA A 113 -1.80 -9.97 6.42
N THR A 114 -0.52 -9.78 6.12
CA THR A 114 0.57 -9.81 7.11
C THR A 114 0.41 -8.73 8.19
N THR A 115 0.00 -7.52 7.80
CA THR A 115 -0.23 -6.41 8.73
C THR A 115 -1.44 -6.68 9.64
N THR A 116 -2.50 -7.28 9.10
CA THR A 116 -3.70 -7.65 9.87
C THR A 116 -3.38 -8.74 10.89
N ILE A 117 -2.64 -9.78 10.49
CA ILE A 117 -2.19 -10.85 11.39
C ILE A 117 -1.29 -10.27 12.49
N LEU A 118 -0.37 -9.36 12.16
CA LEU A 118 0.47 -8.69 13.15
C LEU A 118 -0.37 -7.92 14.18
N ALA A 119 -1.40 -7.20 13.77
CA ALA A 119 -2.29 -6.50 14.69
C ALA A 119 -3.06 -7.46 15.59
N GLN A 120 -3.51 -8.61 15.06
CA GLN A 120 -4.18 -9.66 15.85
C GLN A 120 -3.26 -10.29 16.90
N THR A 121 -1.98 -10.50 16.58
CA THR A 121 -1.00 -11.02 17.55
C THR A 121 -0.65 -10.01 18.65
N MET A 122 -0.79 -8.71 18.38
CA MET A 122 -0.62 -7.68 19.41
C MET A 122 -1.80 -7.59 20.39
N LEU A 123 -2.99 -8.08 20.00
CA LEU A 123 -4.21 -8.07 20.79
C LEU A 123 -4.85 -9.46 20.86
N PRO A 124 -4.17 -10.47 21.46
CA PRO A 124 -4.59 -11.86 21.42
C PRO A 124 -5.93 -12.11 22.11
N ASN A 125 -6.28 -11.31 23.11
CA ASN A 125 -7.54 -11.43 23.84
C ASN A 125 -8.75 -10.81 23.11
N ASN A 126 -8.50 -10.03 22.04
CA ASN A 126 -9.52 -9.29 21.30
C ASN A 126 -9.23 -9.31 19.77
N VAL A 127 -9.05 -10.50 19.20
CA VAL A 127 -8.69 -10.70 17.78
C VAL A 127 -9.70 -10.06 16.84
N GLY A 128 -11.00 -10.15 17.14
CA GLY A 128 -12.05 -9.50 16.36
C GLY A 128 -11.94 -7.97 16.36
N MET A 129 -11.64 -7.39 17.54
CA MET A 129 -11.42 -5.93 17.64
C MET A 129 -10.16 -5.50 16.89
N ALA A 130 -9.09 -6.29 16.97
CA ALA A 130 -7.85 -6.00 16.22
C ALA A 130 -8.08 -6.03 14.71
N ALA A 131 -8.81 -7.03 14.20
CA ALA A 131 -9.15 -7.13 12.78
C ALA A 131 -10.07 -5.98 12.35
N GLY A 132 -11.14 -5.71 13.10
CA GLY A 132 -12.07 -4.61 12.82
C GLY A 132 -11.40 -3.25 12.82
N LEU A 133 -10.54 -2.98 13.80
CA LEU A 133 -9.75 -1.76 13.86
C LEU A 133 -8.80 -1.64 12.64
N THR A 134 -8.08 -2.72 12.30
CA THR A 134 -7.13 -2.69 11.18
C THR A 134 -7.83 -2.47 9.85
N ILE A 135 -8.90 -3.21 9.58
CA ILE A 135 -9.66 -3.13 8.33
C ILE A 135 -10.44 -1.81 8.26
N GLY A 136 -11.21 -1.48 9.30
CA GLY A 136 -12.01 -0.26 9.36
C GLY A 136 -11.14 1.00 9.28
N PHE A 137 -10.05 1.04 10.03
CA PHE A 137 -9.08 2.13 9.96
C PHE A 137 -8.43 2.24 8.57
N SER A 138 -8.06 1.10 7.96
CA SER A 138 -7.50 1.07 6.62
C SER A 138 -8.43 1.70 5.58
N VAL A 139 -9.71 1.33 5.59
CA VAL A 139 -10.70 1.85 4.64
C VAL A 139 -10.98 3.33 4.89
N GLY A 140 -11.25 3.71 6.14
CA GLY A 140 -11.55 5.10 6.51
C GLY A 140 -10.38 6.05 6.24
N MET A 141 -9.18 5.67 6.66
CA MET A 141 -7.98 6.49 6.48
C MET A 141 -7.48 6.51 5.03
N GLY A 142 -7.75 5.46 4.26
CA GLY A 142 -7.52 5.45 2.81
C GLY A 142 -8.37 6.52 2.11
N GLY A 143 -9.66 6.60 2.44
CA GLY A 143 -10.54 7.66 1.94
C GLY A 143 -10.09 9.06 2.34
N PHE A 144 -9.72 9.25 3.62
CA PHE A 144 -9.19 10.52 4.10
C PHE A 144 -7.90 10.93 3.37
N GLY A 145 -6.96 9.97 3.19
CA GLY A 145 -5.73 10.20 2.44
C GLY A 145 -5.99 10.61 0.99
N VAL A 146 -6.94 9.95 0.31
CA VAL A 146 -7.33 10.30 -1.07
C VAL A 146 -7.94 11.69 -1.15
N THR A 147 -8.72 12.12 -0.15
CA THR A 147 -9.26 13.48 -0.09
C THR A 147 -8.14 14.53 -0.03
N ILE A 148 -7.10 14.30 0.78
CA ILE A 148 -5.91 15.18 0.81
C ILE A 148 -5.20 15.18 -0.54
N LEU A 149 -4.99 14.01 -1.14
CA LEU A 149 -4.37 13.90 -2.47
C LEU A 149 -5.22 14.60 -3.55
N GLY A 150 -6.56 14.56 -3.43
CA GLY A 150 -7.47 15.29 -4.32
C GLY A 150 -7.30 16.79 -4.24
N PHE A 151 -7.28 17.34 -3.04
CA PHE A 151 -6.99 18.76 -2.83
C PHE A 151 -5.64 19.18 -3.44
N LEU A 152 -4.61 18.33 -3.31
CA LEU A 152 -3.32 18.58 -3.93
C LEU A 152 -3.37 18.45 -5.45
N ALA A 153 -4.16 17.51 -5.99
CA ALA A 153 -4.34 17.33 -7.43
C ALA A 153 -5.01 18.56 -8.08
N ASP A 154 -6.01 19.14 -7.39
CA ASP A 154 -6.72 20.32 -7.85
C ASP A 154 -5.82 21.56 -7.88
N ASN A 155 -4.88 21.70 -6.94
CA ASN A 155 -4.00 22.86 -6.83
C ASN A 155 -2.67 22.70 -7.61
N TYR A 156 -2.11 21.50 -7.68
CA TYR A 156 -0.77 21.26 -8.23
C TYR A 156 -0.76 20.30 -9.44
N GLY A 157 -1.92 19.73 -9.75
CA GLY A 157 -2.08 18.79 -10.88
C GLY A 157 -1.77 17.33 -10.53
N LEU A 158 -2.26 16.43 -11.38
CA LEU A 158 -2.10 14.97 -11.22
C LEU A 158 -0.64 14.50 -11.24
N PRO A 159 0.27 15.04 -12.09
CA PRO A 159 1.68 14.63 -12.06
C PRO A 159 2.37 14.86 -10.73
N PHE A 160 2.03 15.96 -10.05
CA PHE A 160 2.54 16.24 -8.72
C PHE A 160 2.10 15.16 -7.71
N VAL A 161 0.82 14.80 -7.74
CA VAL A 161 0.27 13.78 -6.83
C VAL A 161 0.88 12.41 -7.10
N MET A 162 1.09 12.04 -8.37
CA MET A 162 1.73 10.77 -8.72
C MET A 162 3.17 10.70 -8.22
N ASN A 163 3.94 11.78 -8.33
CA ASN A 163 5.29 11.86 -7.77
C ASN A 163 5.27 11.87 -6.24
N LEU A 164 4.33 12.56 -5.61
CA LEU A 164 4.16 12.56 -4.15
C LEU A 164 3.88 11.15 -3.63
N MET A 165 3.06 10.37 -4.34
CA MET A 165 2.79 8.97 -3.98
C MET A 165 4.05 8.08 -4.01
N THR A 166 5.12 8.48 -4.70
CA THR A 166 6.41 7.78 -4.63
C THR A 166 7.12 8.02 -3.28
N VAL A 167 6.88 9.15 -2.64
CA VAL A 167 7.47 9.48 -1.34
C VAL A 167 6.77 8.76 -0.19
N LEU A 168 5.48 8.50 -0.30
CA LEU A 168 4.70 7.85 0.77
C LEU A 168 5.25 6.47 1.17
N PRO A 169 5.64 5.56 0.25
CA PRO A 169 6.26 4.28 0.64
C PRO A 169 7.61 4.45 1.33
N VAL A 170 8.37 5.50 1.01
CA VAL A 170 9.63 5.80 1.71
C VAL A 170 9.34 6.10 3.19
N ILE A 171 8.35 6.96 3.46
CA ILE A 171 7.92 7.27 4.84
C ILE A 171 7.37 6.01 5.52
N ALA A 172 6.55 5.21 4.81
CA ALA A 172 6.02 3.96 5.32
C ALA A 172 7.13 2.96 5.66
N THR A 173 8.20 2.89 4.87
CA THR A 173 9.37 2.04 5.16
C THR A 173 10.06 2.47 6.46
N LEU A 174 10.30 3.78 6.64
CA LEU A 174 10.92 4.30 7.85
C LEU A 174 10.09 3.98 9.11
N THR A 175 8.77 4.03 9.00
CA THR A 175 7.88 3.65 10.12
C THR A 175 7.88 2.14 10.36
N ALA A 176 7.88 1.33 9.29
CA ALA A 176 7.92 -0.12 9.38
C ALA A 176 9.19 -0.65 10.08
N PHE A 177 10.33 0.02 9.93
CA PHE A 177 11.55 -0.32 10.66
C PHE A 177 11.41 -0.16 12.18
N LYS A 178 10.54 0.71 12.65
CA LYS A 178 10.35 1.01 14.08
C LYS A 178 9.20 0.21 14.70
N ILE A 179 8.42 -0.55 13.91
CA ILE A 179 7.31 -1.35 14.44
C ILE A 179 7.88 -2.50 15.27
N PRO A 180 7.52 -2.62 16.56
CA PRO A 180 7.90 -3.75 17.39
C PRO A 180 7.14 -5.00 16.93
N VAL A 181 7.86 -5.99 16.42
CA VAL A 181 7.27 -7.29 16.05
C VAL A 181 7.45 -8.26 17.22
N PRO A 182 6.38 -8.91 17.68
CA PRO A 182 6.47 -9.91 18.75
C PRO A 182 7.45 -11.04 18.40
N PRO A 183 8.18 -11.60 19.38
CA PRO A 183 9.20 -12.64 19.14
C PRO A 183 8.69 -13.87 18.37
N GLN A 184 7.40 -14.16 18.49
CA GLN A 184 6.72 -15.27 17.81
C GLN A 184 6.67 -15.12 16.27
N MET A 185 6.84 -13.90 15.72
CA MET A 185 6.81 -13.58 14.30
C MET A 185 8.17 -13.13 13.75
N GLN A 186 9.25 -13.33 14.52
CA GLN A 186 10.63 -12.94 14.12
C GLN A 186 11.44 -14.08 13.50
N LYS A 187 10.79 -15.20 13.16
CA LYS A 187 11.48 -16.37 12.56
C LYS A 187 12.07 -16.05 11.21
#